data_4a456f19f8782c860f112e7ce4658467
#
_entry.id   4a456f19f8782c860f112e7ce4658467
#
_cell.length_a   1.000
_cell.length_b   1.000
_cell.length_c   1.000
_cell.angle_alpha   90.00
_cell.angle_beta   90.00
_cell.angle_gamma   90.00
#
_symmetry.space_group_name_H-M   'P 1'
#
loop_
_entity.id
_entity.type
_entity.pdbx_description
1 polymer ?
#
loop_
_entity_poly.entity_id
_entity_poly.type
_entity_poly.pdbx_seq_one_letter_code
_entity_poly.pdbx_strand_id
1 'polypeptide(L)'
;MREAANGSQLRRNFEQSALLLVPQMQWDYCAESVIVMQRMHGIPISQLDRLREAGVDLQKLSRDGVEIFFTQVFRHGFFHADMHPGNILVSTDPATFGRYIALDFGIVGTLTDFDKDYLSQNFLAFFRRDYRRVAQAHIESGWAPPDTRVDELEAAVRACCEPIFNKPLAEISFGQVLLRLFQTSRRFNIEVQPQLVLLQKTLLNIEGLGRQLDPNLDLWQTAKPILEKWVKEQMGWRGFLDKLKAEAPQYAHLLPALPRLLHQALSTRAEPPPDHSPLLKRLISEQRRTNLLLGVIVYFGGGLLAGILLVQLFVYLHSGG
;
A
#
# COMPACT_ATOMS: atom_id res chain seq x y z
N MET A 1 -18.16 5.40 -20.56
CA MET A 1 -17.18 4.30 -20.79
C MET A 1 -16.09 4.21 -19.70
N ARG A 2 -15.41 5.29 -19.32
CA ARG A 2 -14.36 5.28 -18.29
C ARG A 2 -14.87 4.76 -16.93
N GLU A 3 -16.02 5.23 -16.50
CA GLU A 3 -16.67 4.79 -15.26
C GLU A 3 -17.01 3.29 -15.27
N ALA A 4 -17.55 2.76 -16.38
CA ALA A 4 -17.81 1.34 -16.54
C ALA A 4 -16.52 0.49 -16.45
N ALA A 5 -15.41 1.01 -17.02
CA ALA A 5 -14.10 0.35 -16.92
C ALA A 5 -13.58 0.34 -15.47
N ASN A 6 -13.74 1.45 -14.75
CA ASN A 6 -13.39 1.54 -13.33
C ASN A 6 -14.18 0.54 -12.48
N GLY A 7 -15.51 0.48 -12.66
CA GLY A 7 -16.36 -0.48 -11.96
C GLY A 7 -15.97 -1.93 -12.27
N SER A 8 -15.69 -2.24 -13.54
CA SER A 8 -15.22 -3.57 -13.92
C SER A 8 -13.88 -3.93 -13.30
N GLN A 9 -12.95 -2.96 -13.18
CA GLN A 9 -11.67 -3.18 -12.49
C GLN A 9 -11.88 -3.43 -11.00
N LEU A 10 -12.70 -2.61 -10.34
CA LEU A 10 -13.00 -2.79 -8.92
C LEU A 10 -13.68 -4.13 -8.66
N ARG A 11 -14.60 -4.56 -9.54
CA ARG A 11 -15.24 -5.88 -9.46
C ARG A 11 -14.21 -7.01 -9.49
N ARG A 12 -13.27 -6.99 -10.46
CA ARG A 12 -12.18 -7.99 -10.54
C ARG A 12 -11.34 -8.01 -9.28
N ASN A 13 -11.01 -6.84 -8.73
CA ASN A 13 -10.20 -6.72 -7.52
C ASN A 13 -10.86 -7.38 -6.30
N PHE A 14 -12.19 -7.40 -6.24
CA PHE A 14 -12.96 -7.97 -5.13
C PHE A 14 -13.71 -9.27 -5.45
N GLU A 15 -13.44 -9.89 -6.60
CA GLU A 15 -14.15 -11.11 -7.06
C GLU A 15 -14.08 -12.26 -6.04
N GLN A 16 -12.93 -12.41 -5.38
CA GLN A 16 -12.71 -13.43 -4.35
C GLN A 16 -12.92 -12.93 -2.91
N SER A 17 -13.43 -11.70 -2.74
CA SER A 17 -13.62 -11.09 -1.43
C SER A 17 -15.06 -11.20 -0.97
N ALA A 18 -15.25 -11.45 0.32
CA ALA A 18 -16.55 -11.42 0.96
C ALA A 18 -16.99 -10.02 1.43
N LEU A 19 -16.19 -8.96 1.17
CA LEU A 19 -16.41 -7.64 1.75
C LEU A 19 -17.26 -6.73 0.86
N LEU A 20 -16.95 -6.69 -0.45
CA LEU A 20 -17.51 -5.71 -1.38
C LEU A 20 -18.13 -6.40 -2.59
N LEU A 21 -19.33 -5.99 -2.94
CA LEU A 21 -20.01 -6.33 -4.16
C LEU A 21 -19.96 -5.14 -5.12
N VAL A 22 -19.67 -5.43 -6.37
CA VAL A 22 -19.65 -4.42 -7.45
C VAL A 22 -20.51 -4.95 -8.58
N PRO A 23 -21.48 -4.15 -9.09
CA PRO A 23 -22.37 -4.57 -10.18
C PRO A 23 -21.58 -4.95 -11.43
N GLN A 24 -22.09 -5.92 -12.18
CA GLN A 24 -21.57 -6.27 -13.48
C GLN A 24 -21.98 -5.21 -14.50
N MET A 25 -21.02 -4.74 -15.30
CA MET A 25 -21.28 -3.82 -16.40
C MET A 25 -21.83 -4.58 -17.59
N GLN A 26 -22.91 -4.05 -18.18
CA GLN A 26 -23.56 -4.60 -19.37
C GLN A 26 -23.04 -3.83 -20.60
N TRP A 27 -21.85 -4.23 -21.06
CA TRP A 27 -21.06 -3.50 -22.04
C TRP A 27 -21.79 -3.25 -23.35
N ASP A 28 -22.63 -4.22 -23.79
CA ASP A 28 -23.41 -4.11 -25.02
C ASP A 28 -24.43 -2.96 -25.00
N TYR A 29 -24.79 -2.50 -23.80
CA TYR A 29 -25.73 -1.40 -23.58
C TYR A 29 -25.05 -0.11 -23.09
N CYS A 30 -23.72 -0.09 -22.99
CA CYS A 30 -22.98 1.09 -22.59
C CYS A 30 -22.62 1.94 -23.79
N ALA A 31 -22.74 3.27 -23.66
CA ALA A 31 -22.36 4.25 -24.64
C ALA A 31 -21.47 5.33 -24.03
N GLU A 32 -21.05 6.34 -24.77
CA GLU A 32 -20.18 7.40 -24.30
C GLU A 32 -20.74 8.12 -23.07
N SER A 33 -22.04 8.44 -23.10
CA SER A 33 -22.75 9.20 -22.08
C SER A 33 -23.65 8.35 -21.16
N VAL A 34 -23.75 7.05 -21.40
CA VAL A 34 -24.65 6.13 -20.65
C VAL A 34 -23.90 4.87 -20.27
N ILE A 35 -24.01 4.48 -19.01
CA ILE A 35 -23.56 3.17 -18.54
C ILE A 35 -24.77 2.37 -18.08
N VAL A 36 -24.75 1.06 -18.37
CA VAL A 36 -25.73 0.11 -17.91
C VAL A 36 -25.04 -0.94 -17.08
N MET A 37 -25.55 -1.17 -15.88
CA MET A 37 -25.00 -2.13 -14.94
C MET A 37 -26.07 -3.00 -14.31
N GLN A 38 -25.66 -4.10 -13.75
CA GLN A 38 -26.53 -5.00 -12.97
C GLN A 38 -27.26 -4.21 -11.89
N ARG A 39 -28.58 -4.41 -11.79
CA ARG A 39 -29.35 -3.84 -10.69
C ARG A 39 -28.97 -4.54 -9.38
N MET A 40 -28.55 -3.77 -8.41
CA MET A 40 -28.25 -4.26 -7.07
C MET A 40 -29.41 -3.96 -6.10
N HIS A 41 -29.62 -4.87 -5.16
CA HIS A 41 -30.65 -4.75 -4.13
C HIS A 41 -29.99 -4.67 -2.76
N GLY A 42 -30.39 -3.68 -1.97
CA GLY A 42 -29.85 -3.46 -0.63
C GLY A 42 -30.46 -2.23 0.03
N ILE A 43 -30.10 -2.01 1.28
CA ILE A 43 -30.49 -0.85 2.06
C ILE A 43 -29.39 0.20 1.94
N PRO A 44 -29.69 1.48 1.62
CA PRO A 44 -28.70 2.55 1.67
C PRO A 44 -28.01 2.60 3.02
N ILE A 45 -26.68 2.68 3.03
CA ILE A 45 -25.89 2.62 4.26
C ILE A 45 -26.20 3.77 5.22
N SER A 46 -26.71 4.89 4.71
CA SER A 46 -27.17 6.03 5.50
C SER A 46 -28.45 5.76 6.30
N GLN A 47 -29.20 4.70 5.97
CA GLN A 47 -30.48 4.37 6.62
C GLN A 47 -30.26 3.39 7.79
N LEU A 48 -29.61 3.88 8.85
CA LEU A 48 -29.16 3.06 9.99
C LEU A 48 -30.31 2.29 10.68
N ASP A 49 -31.48 2.90 10.81
CA ASP A 49 -32.60 2.26 11.49
C ASP A 49 -33.11 1.06 10.68
N ARG A 50 -33.20 1.20 9.36
CA ARG A 50 -33.57 0.07 8.48
C ARG A 50 -32.53 -1.04 8.47
N LEU A 51 -31.25 -0.70 8.60
CA LEU A 51 -30.17 -1.69 8.73
C LEU A 51 -30.29 -2.46 10.05
N ARG A 52 -30.62 -1.77 11.16
CA ARG A 52 -30.87 -2.41 12.46
C ARG A 52 -32.09 -3.32 12.43
N GLU A 53 -33.21 -2.86 11.86
CA GLU A 53 -34.41 -3.63 11.68
C GLU A 53 -34.21 -4.89 10.83
N ALA A 54 -33.36 -4.79 9.81
CA ALA A 54 -32.97 -5.92 8.98
C ALA A 54 -31.97 -6.89 9.66
N GLY A 55 -31.48 -6.58 10.88
CA GLY A 55 -30.54 -7.42 11.62
C GLY A 55 -29.10 -7.31 11.16
N VAL A 56 -28.70 -6.23 10.48
CA VAL A 56 -27.32 -6.00 10.06
C VAL A 56 -26.44 -5.64 11.26
N ASP A 57 -25.31 -6.31 11.42
CA ASP A 57 -24.28 -5.97 12.41
C ASP A 57 -23.54 -4.70 11.98
N LEU A 58 -23.91 -3.56 12.57
CA LEU A 58 -23.33 -2.27 12.25
C LEU A 58 -21.87 -2.15 12.67
N GLN A 59 -21.46 -2.82 13.76
CA GLN A 59 -20.06 -2.81 14.21
C GLN A 59 -19.17 -3.57 13.23
N LYS A 60 -19.64 -4.73 12.77
CA LYS A 60 -18.95 -5.47 11.70
C LYS A 60 -18.89 -4.64 10.43
N LEU A 61 -20.03 -4.06 10.02
CA LEU A 61 -20.11 -3.22 8.83
C LEU A 61 -19.12 -2.04 8.88
N SER A 62 -18.96 -1.40 10.03
CA SER A 62 -18.00 -0.33 10.26
C SER A 62 -16.55 -0.80 10.03
N ARG A 63 -16.17 -1.96 10.59
CA ARG A 63 -14.83 -2.55 10.40
C ARG A 63 -14.60 -2.99 8.96
N ASP A 64 -15.60 -3.62 8.34
CA ASP A 64 -15.52 -4.05 6.94
C ASP A 64 -15.29 -2.86 5.99
N GLY A 65 -15.90 -1.70 6.25
CA GLY A 65 -15.67 -0.47 5.48
C GLY A 65 -14.22 0.01 5.54
N VAL A 66 -13.61 -0.05 6.72
CA VAL A 66 -12.18 0.26 6.90
C VAL A 66 -11.32 -0.76 6.15
N GLU A 67 -11.62 -2.06 6.27
CA GLU A 67 -10.88 -3.11 5.58
C GLU A 67 -10.97 -2.98 4.06
N ILE A 68 -12.15 -2.68 3.51
CA ILE A 68 -12.35 -2.41 2.09
C ILE A 68 -11.45 -1.27 1.62
N PHE A 69 -11.40 -0.17 2.35
CA PHE A 69 -10.59 0.98 2.00
C PHE A 69 -9.10 0.64 1.97
N PHE A 70 -8.57 0.06 3.05
CA PHE A 70 -7.15 -0.27 3.13
C PHE A 70 -6.74 -1.37 2.12
N THR A 71 -7.64 -2.31 1.83
CA THR A 71 -7.42 -3.32 0.78
C THR A 71 -7.32 -2.68 -0.60
N GLN A 72 -8.21 -1.75 -0.94
CA GLN A 72 -8.15 -1.02 -2.20
C GLN A 72 -6.85 -0.23 -2.34
N VAL A 73 -6.45 0.48 -1.31
CA VAL A 73 -5.26 1.35 -1.31
C VAL A 73 -3.97 0.54 -1.39
N PHE A 74 -3.76 -0.37 -0.43
CA PHE A 74 -2.47 -1.03 -0.27
C PHE A 74 -2.33 -2.31 -1.09
N ARG A 75 -3.40 -3.11 -1.22
CA ARG A 75 -3.33 -4.36 -1.97
C ARG A 75 -3.49 -4.13 -3.47
N HIS A 76 -4.51 -3.36 -3.85
CA HIS A 76 -4.83 -3.19 -5.27
C HIS A 76 -4.20 -1.96 -5.90
N GLY A 77 -3.83 -0.94 -5.11
CA GLY A 77 -3.35 0.35 -5.63
C GLY A 77 -4.40 1.04 -6.51
N PHE A 78 -5.66 0.63 -6.37
CA PHE A 78 -6.80 1.13 -7.12
C PHE A 78 -7.98 1.29 -6.16
N PHE A 79 -8.39 2.51 -5.90
CA PHE A 79 -9.39 2.79 -4.89
C PHE A 79 -10.48 3.73 -5.38
N HIS A 80 -11.67 3.46 -4.91
CA HIS A 80 -12.84 4.32 -5.09
C HIS A 80 -12.63 5.61 -4.29
N ALA A 81 -12.48 6.72 -4.97
CA ALA A 81 -12.10 7.97 -4.34
C ALA A 81 -13.30 8.84 -3.90
N ASP A 82 -14.52 8.33 -4.04
CA ASP A 82 -15.73 9.01 -3.61
C ASP A 82 -16.72 8.07 -2.90
N MET A 83 -16.23 7.37 -1.87
CA MET A 83 -17.05 6.49 -1.02
C MET A 83 -17.98 7.31 -0.11
N HIS A 84 -18.88 8.05 -0.75
CA HIS A 84 -19.94 8.77 -0.06
C HIS A 84 -21.08 7.81 0.30
N PRO A 85 -21.75 7.95 1.47
CA PRO A 85 -22.86 7.07 1.87
C PRO A 85 -23.99 6.93 0.83
N GLY A 86 -24.18 7.93 -0.04
CA GLY A 86 -25.15 7.89 -1.14
C GLY A 86 -24.82 6.87 -2.24
N ASN A 87 -23.56 6.47 -2.35
CA ASN A 87 -23.06 5.54 -3.37
C ASN A 87 -22.88 4.12 -2.83
N ILE A 88 -23.34 3.86 -1.60
CA ILE A 88 -23.15 2.60 -0.91
C ILE A 88 -24.48 2.02 -0.45
N LEU A 89 -24.73 0.77 -0.84
CA LEU A 89 -25.80 -0.04 -0.26
C LEU A 89 -25.20 -1.17 0.59
N VAL A 90 -26.04 -1.73 1.45
CA VAL A 90 -25.76 -2.95 2.22
C VAL A 90 -26.67 -4.05 1.71
N SER A 91 -26.11 -5.17 1.31
CA SER A 91 -26.86 -6.29 0.74
C SER A 91 -27.81 -6.91 1.76
N THR A 92 -29.04 -7.17 1.32
CA THR A 92 -30.07 -7.91 2.06
C THR A 92 -30.30 -9.31 1.50
N ASP A 93 -29.58 -9.69 0.46
CA ASP A 93 -29.63 -11.04 -0.10
C ASP A 93 -29.04 -12.05 0.90
N PRO A 94 -29.73 -13.17 1.21
CA PRO A 94 -29.23 -14.17 2.16
C PRO A 94 -27.83 -14.69 1.85
N ALA A 95 -27.47 -14.81 0.56
CA ALA A 95 -26.14 -15.29 0.13
C ALA A 95 -25.01 -14.26 0.35
N THR A 96 -25.36 -12.98 0.43
CA THR A 96 -24.40 -11.87 0.52
C THR A 96 -24.77 -10.87 1.62
N PHE A 97 -25.57 -11.30 2.58
CA PHE A 97 -26.11 -10.46 3.63
C PHE A 97 -25.04 -9.67 4.38
N GLY A 98 -25.29 -8.38 4.55
CA GLY A 98 -24.41 -7.48 5.28
C GLY A 98 -23.15 -7.03 4.50
N ARG A 99 -22.97 -7.43 3.23
CA ARG A 99 -21.84 -6.95 2.41
C ARG A 99 -22.09 -5.55 1.87
N TYR A 100 -21.01 -4.79 1.70
CA TYR A 100 -21.06 -3.53 0.98
C TYR A 100 -21.37 -3.72 -0.50
N ILE A 101 -22.11 -2.78 -1.09
CA ILE A 101 -22.34 -2.67 -2.53
C ILE A 101 -21.94 -1.25 -2.94
N ALA A 102 -20.99 -1.10 -3.85
CA ALA A 102 -20.61 0.18 -4.43
C ALA A 102 -21.32 0.39 -5.76
N LEU A 103 -21.79 1.61 -6.04
CA LEU A 103 -22.62 1.92 -7.21
C LEU A 103 -22.04 2.98 -8.18
N ASP A 104 -21.24 3.92 -7.69
CA ASP A 104 -20.64 4.99 -8.48
C ASP A 104 -19.13 4.71 -8.63
N PHE A 105 -18.59 4.86 -9.85
CA PHE A 105 -17.19 4.60 -10.16
C PHE A 105 -16.56 5.75 -10.95
N GLY A 106 -17.19 6.91 -10.96
CA GLY A 106 -16.78 8.09 -11.71
C GLY A 106 -15.41 8.61 -11.28
N ILE A 107 -15.12 8.54 -9.96
CA ILE A 107 -13.87 9.02 -9.38
C ILE A 107 -13.13 7.85 -8.71
N VAL A 108 -11.97 7.51 -9.26
CA VAL A 108 -11.06 6.52 -8.70
C VAL A 108 -9.66 7.09 -8.57
N GLY A 109 -8.91 6.63 -7.58
CA GLY A 109 -7.49 6.91 -7.42
C GLY A 109 -6.66 5.68 -7.76
N THR A 110 -5.47 5.92 -8.29
CA THR A 110 -4.48 4.86 -8.56
C THR A 110 -3.17 5.19 -7.89
N LEU A 111 -2.54 4.18 -7.32
CA LEU A 111 -1.22 4.25 -6.69
C LEU A 111 -0.29 3.28 -7.40
N THR A 112 0.91 3.75 -7.72
CA THR A 112 1.98 2.89 -8.20
C THR A 112 2.52 2.00 -7.08
N ASP A 113 3.29 0.96 -7.40
CA ASP A 113 3.94 0.14 -6.38
C ASP A 113 4.89 0.98 -5.52
N PHE A 114 5.56 1.97 -6.13
CA PHE A 114 6.39 2.93 -5.42
C PHE A 114 5.58 3.75 -4.39
N ASP A 115 4.41 4.27 -4.78
CA ASP A 115 3.54 5.03 -3.87
C ASP A 115 3.06 4.15 -2.70
N LYS A 116 2.69 2.90 -2.98
CA LYS A 116 2.27 1.94 -1.95
C LYS A 116 3.40 1.63 -0.96
N ASP A 117 4.61 1.36 -1.47
CA ASP A 117 5.78 1.09 -0.63
C ASP A 117 6.14 2.32 0.22
N TYR A 118 6.12 3.50 -0.37
CA TYR A 118 6.36 4.77 0.34
C TYR A 118 5.31 5.01 1.43
N LEU A 119 4.01 4.92 1.10
CA LEU A 119 2.94 5.11 2.07
C LEU A 119 3.04 4.11 3.22
N SER A 120 3.31 2.84 2.94
CA SER A 120 3.42 1.82 3.97
C SER A 120 4.56 2.07 4.95
N GLN A 121 5.73 2.48 4.44
CA GLN A 121 6.87 2.84 5.29
C GLN A 121 6.54 4.03 6.19
N ASN A 122 5.89 5.06 5.62
CA ASN A 122 5.48 6.23 6.38
C ASN A 122 4.44 5.89 7.45
N PHE A 123 3.42 5.08 7.11
CA PHE A 123 2.44 4.64 8.10
C PHE A 123 3.08 3.83 9.24
N LEU A 124 3.96 2.89 8.92
CA LEU A 124 4.67 2.10 9.94
C LEU A 124 5.55 2.97 10.85
N ALA A 125 6.31 3.89 10.25
CA ALA A 125 7.15 4.83 11.00
C ALA A 125 6.30 5.73 11.89
N PHE A 126 5.17 6.24 11.37
CA PHE A 126 4.20 7.04 12.12
C PHE A 126 3.63 6.26 13.31
N PHE A 127 3.18 5.03 13.12
CA PHE A 127 2.69 4.18 14.21
C PHE A 127 3.72 3.90 15.30
N ARG A 128 5.01 3.86 14.91
CA ARG A 128 6.14 3.66 15.85
C ARG A 128 6.63 4.97 16.47
N ARG A 129 6.03 6.11 16.10
CA ARG A 129 6.45 7.47 16.46
C ARG A 129 7.91 7.75 16.03
N ASP A 130 8.36 7.10 14.96
CA ASP A 130 9.67 7.32 14.37
C ASP A 130 9.60 8.45 13.34
N TYR A 131 9.51 9.68 13.85
CA TYR A 131 9.37 10.88 13.02
C TYR A 131 10.60 11.15 12.17
N ARG A 132 11.78 10.72 12.64
CA ARG A 132 13.02 10.81 11.85
C ARG A 132 12.93 9.94 10.61
N ARG A 133 12.45 8.69 10.75
CA ARG A 133 12.24 7.82 9.60
C ARG A 133 11.20 8.36 8.63
N VAL A 134 10.12 8.98 9.14
CA VAL A 134 9.14 9.69 8.30
C VAL A 134 9.81 10.78 7.47
N ALA A 135 10.61 11.65 8.10
CA ALA A 135 11.31 12.73 7.40
C ALA A 135 12.29 12.20 6.34
N GLN A 136 13.08 11.18 6.69
CA GLN A 136 14.01 10.53 5.76
C GLN A 136 13.29 9.91 4.57
N ALA A 137 12.18 9.19 4.79
CA ALA A 137 11.40 8.57 3.73
C ALA A 137 10.88 9.60 2.71
N HIS A 138 10.50 10.81 3.16
CA HIS A 138 10.06 11.88 2.27
C HIS A 138 11.20 12.40 1.37
N ILE A 139 12.42 12.46 1.88
CA ILE A 139 13.60 12.89 1.10
C ILE A 139 14.06 11.76 0.17
N GLU A 140 14.17 10.53 0.68
CA GLU A 140 14.61 9.36 -0.08
C GLU A 140 13.69 9.05 -1.28
N SER A 141 12.38 9.28 -1.13
CA SER A 141 11.40 9.10 -2.20
C SER A 141 11.36 10.25 -3.22
N GLY A 142 12.09 11.33 -2.96
CA GLY A 142 12.08 12.52 -3.82
C GLY A 142 10.83 13.40 -3.66
N TRP A 143 10.01 13.16 -2.65
CA TRP A 143 8.85 14.01 -2.37
C TRP A 143 9.23 15.31 -1.67
N ALA A 144 10.26 15.28 -0.83
CA ALA A 144 10.90 16.47 -0.31
C ALA A 144 12.15 16.79 -1.12
N PRO A 145 12.48 18.08 -1.34
CA PRO A 145 13.75 18.49 -1.97
C PRO A 145 14.94 17.84 -1.28
N PRO A 146 16.01 17.46 -2.03
CA PRO A 146 17.16 16.75 -1.45
C PRO A 146 17.98 17.60 -0.48
N ASP A 147 17.84 18.91 -0.51
CA ASP A 147 18.45 19.88 0.40
C ASP A 147 17.61 20.13 1.65
N THR A 148 16.45 19.48 1.79
CA THR A 148 15.59 19.59 2.98
C THR A 148 16.33 19.05 4.21
N ARG A 149 16.39 19.85 5.26
CA ARG A 149 17.01 19.43 6.52
C ARG A 149 16.11 18.42 7.25
N VAL A 150 16.63 17.20 7.43
CA VAL A 150 15.93 16.10 8.11
C VAL A 150 15.45 16.52 9.49
N ASP A 151 16.29 17.22 10.27
CA ASP A 151 15.99 17.62 11.65
C ASP A 151 14.83 18.60 11.72
N GLU A 152 14.72 19.52 10.76
CA GLU A 152 13.63 20.50 10.70
C GLU A 152 12.31 19.84 10.28
N LEU A 153 12.37 18.95 9.30
CA LEU A 153 11.18 18.20 8.86
C LEU A 153 10.71 17.23 9.97
N GLU A 154 11.62 16.53 10.64
CA GLU A 154 11.33 15.69 11.81
C GLU A 154 10.63 16.49 12.91
N ALA A 155 11.17 17.65 13.27
CA ALA A 155 10.59 18.51 14.31
C ALA A 155 9.18 18.98 13.93
N ALA A 156 8.95 19.34 12.65
CA ALA A 156 7.66 19.77 12.15
C ALA A 156 6.63 18.62 12.15
N VAL A 157 7.02 17.43 11.72
CA VAL A 157 6.17 16.23 11.77
C VAL A 157 5.84 15.87 13.21
N ARG A 158 6.84 15.89 14.10
CA ARG A 158 6.65 15.65 15.55
C ARG A 158 5.67 16.64 16.17
N ALA A 159 5.84 17.94 15.92
CA ALA A 159 4.95 18.96 16.44
C ALA A 159 3.49 18.80 15.96
N CYS A 160 3.30 18.26 14.76
CA CYS A 160 1.99 17.95 14.21
C CYS A 160 1.37 16.71 14.86
N CYS A 161 2.17 15.65 15.11
CA CYS A 161 1.70 14.32 15.47
C CYS A 161 1.62 14.07 16.97
N GLU A 162 2.60 14.55 17.77
CA GLU A 162 2.65 14.32 19.23
C GLU A 162 1.38 14.75 19.98
N PRO A 163 0.77 15.93 19.72
CA PRO A 163 -0.44 16.32 20.41
C PRO A 163 -1.62 15.38 20.16
N ILE A 164 -1.56 14.63 19.08
CA ILE A 164 -2.60 13.71 18.65
C ILE A 164 -2.47 12.39 19.40
N PHE A 165 -1.25 11.89 19.56
CA PHE A 165 -0.97 10.64 20.29
C PHE A 165 -1.22 10.71 21.80
N ASN A 166 -1.42 11.89 22.35
CA ASN A 166 -1.80 12.09 23.76
C ASN A 166 -3.32 11.94 24.00
N LYS A 167 -4.09 11.71 22.93
CA LYS A 167 -5.52 11.44 23.01
C LYS A 167 -5.79 9.93 22.88
N PRO A 168 -6.92 9.45 23.41
CA PRO A 168 -7.39 8.10 23.11
C PRO A 168 -7.47 7.90 21.59
N LEU A 169 -6.98 6.76 21.08
CA LEU A 169 -6.91 6.50 19.63
C LEU A 169 -8.29 6.64 18.95
N ALA A 170 -9.35 6.25 19.64
CA ALA A 170 -10.73 6.39 19.16
C ALA A 170 -11.16 7.87 18.92
N GLU A 171 -10.52 8.83 19.57
CA GLU A 171 -10.81 10.26 19.40
C GLU A 171 -9.97 10.92 18.29
N ILE A 172 -9.00 10.19 17.73
CA ILE A 172 -8.11 10.72 16.70
C ILE A 172 -8.77 10.56 15.33
N SER A 173 -8.93 11.68 14.61
CA SER A 173 -9.31 11.66 13.20
C SER A 173 -8.07 11.54 12.32
N PHE A 174 -7.95 10.41 11.64
CA PHE A 174 -6.83 10.12 10.75
C PHE A 174 -6.80 11.09 9.55
N GLY A 175 -7.95 11.36 8.98
CA GLY A 175 -8.05 12.29 7.86
C GLY A 175 -7.66 13.71 8.24
N GLN A 176 -7.94 14.16 9.48
CA GLN A 176 -7.48 15.45 9.97
C GLN A 176 -5.97 15.47 10.24
N VAL A 177 -5.39 14.37 10.70
CA VAL A 177 -3.94 14.23 10.83
C VAL A 177 -3.24 14.42 9.49
N LEU A 178 -3.70 13.71 8.45
CA LEU A 178 -3.17 13.85 7.10
C LEU A 178 -3.31 15.27 6.57
N LEU A 179 -4.45 15.93 6.81
CA LEU A 179 -4.65 17.32 6.39
C LEU A 179 -3.60 18.24 7.03
N ARG A 180 -3.35 18.11 8.33
CA ARG A 180 -2.33 18.88 9.03
C ARG A 180 -0.92 18.60 8.54
N LEU A 181 -0.62 17.34 8.24
CA LEU A 181 0.66 16.95 7.63
C LEU A 181 0.82 17.60 6.26
N PHE A 182 -0.20 17.60 5.41
CA PHE A 182 -0.16 18.29 4.11
C PHE A 182 0.03 19.80 4.23
N GLN A 183 -0.59 20.43 5.23
CA GLN A 183 -0.36 21.86 5.52
C GLN A 183 1.08 22.14 5.98
N THR A 184 1.62 21.25 6.79
CA THR A 184 3.00 21.34 7.29
C THR A 184 4.01 21.11 6.17
N SER A 185 3.77 20.15 5.29
CA SER A 185 4.66 19.77 4.19
C SER A 185 4.88 20.90 3.18
N ARG A 186 3.89 21.79 2.99
CA ARG A 186 4.02 22.99 2.14
C ARG A 186 5.18 23.91 2.57
N ARG A 187 5.50 23.95 3.86
CA ARG A 187 6.61 24.77 4.41
C ARG A 187 7.99 24.25 3.95
N PHE A 188 8.05 23.00 3.50
CA PHE A 188 9.26 22.32 3.02
C PHE A 188 9.24 22.11 1.51
N ASN A 189 8.36 22.83 0.77
CA ASN A 189 8.20 22.68 -0.67
C ASN A 189 7.91 21.24 -1.11
N ILE A 190 7.24 20.47 -0.26
CA ILE A 190 6.78 19.11 -0.58
C ILE A 190 5.51 19.24 -1.41
N GLU A 191 5.55 18.74 -2.65
CA GLU A 191 4.37 18.69 -3.50
C GLU A 191 3.49 17.51 -3.13
N VAL A 192 2.26 17.82 -2.67
CA VAL A 192 1.27 16.78 -2.38
C VAL A 192 0.62 16.33 -3.68
N GLN A 193 0.79 15.07 -4.02
CA GLN A 193 0.22 14.49 -5.23
C GLN A 193 -1.32 14.46 -5.16
N PRO A 194 -2.03 14.70 -6.30
CA PRO A 194 -3.50 14.70 -6.34
C PRO A 194 -4.13 13.41 -5.81
N GLN A 195 -3.49 12.26 -6.03
CA GLN A 195 -3.94 10.96 -5.54
C GLN A 195 -3.98 10.89 -4.01
N LEU A 196 -3.04 11.55 -3.32
CA LEU A 196 -3.03 11.61 -1.85
C LEU A 196 -4.13 12.51 -1.30
N VAL A 197 -4.49 13.57 -2.02
CA VAL A 197 -5.64 14.40 -1.66
C VAL A 197 -6.94 13.62 -1.79
N LEU A 198 -7.08 12.81 -2.86
CA LEU A 198 -8.22 11.91 -3.02
C LEU A 198 -8.26 10.86 -1.91
N LEU A 199 -7.12 10.27 -1.58
CA LEU A 199 -6.99 9.29 -0.50
C LEU A 199 -7.39 9.90 0.85
N GLN A 200 -6.93 11.10 1.16
CA GLN A 200 -7.27 11.82 2.39
C GLN A 200 -8.77 12.13 2.47
N LYS A 201 -9.39 12.61 1.37
CA LYS A 201 -10.85 12.83 1.30
C LYS A 201 -11.62 11.54 1.54
N THR A 202 -11.22 10.46 0.89
CA THR A 202 -11.88 9.15 1.04
C THR A 202 -11.74 8.61 2.45
N LEU A 203 -10.58 8.77 3.06
CA LEU A 203 -10.34 8.35 4.44
C LEU A 203 -11.21 9.10 5.43
N LEU A 204 -11.41 10.42 5.24
CA LEU A 204 -12.34 11.22 6.04
C LEU A 204 -13.79 10.72 5.91
N ASN A 205 -14.22 10.39 4.68
CA ASN A 205 -15.56 9.86 4.44
C ASN A 205 -15.75 8.50 5.13
N ILE A 206 -14.78 7.59 5.00
CA ILE A 206 -14.81 6.26 5.64
C ILE A 206 -14.79 6.38 7.16
N GLU A 207 -13.97 7.26 7.70
CA GLU A 207 -13.93 7.52 9.14
C GLU A 207 -15.26 8.07 9.64
N GLY A 208 -15.83 9.05 8.93
CA GLY A 208 -17.13 9.64 9.26
C GLY A 208 -18.25 8.61 9.20
N LEU A 209 -18.32 7.80 8.14
CA LEU A 209 -19.28 6.72 7.98
C LEU A 209 -19.09 5.64 9.05
N GLY A 210 -17.84 5.22 9.30
CA GLY A 210 -17.51 4.22 10.30
C GLY A 210 -18.00 4.62 11.70
N ARG A 211 -17.82 5.89 12.10
CA ARG A 211 -18.30 6.42 13.39
C ARG A 211 -19.81 6.58 13.46
N GLN A 212 -20.50 6.77 12.32
CA GLN A 212 -21.98 6.75 12.29
C GLN A 212 -22.52 5.35 12.52
N LEU A 213 -21.82 4.32 11.98
CA LEU A 213 -22.19 2.90 12.16
C LEU A 213 -21.84 2.40 13.56
N ASP A 214 -20.63 2.74 14.04
CA ASP A 214 -20.11 2.40 15.37
C ASP A 214 -19.39 3.60 15.98
N PRO A 215 -20.01 4.32 16.93
CA PRO A 215 -19.40 5.46 17.61
C PRO A 215 -18.09 5.13 18.34
N ASN A 216 -17.87 3.86 18.69
CA ASN A 216 -16.66 3.37 19.36
C ASN A 216 -15.60 2.85 18.37
N LEU A 217 -15.79 3.02 17.07
CA LEU A 217 -14.82 2.57 16.07
C LEU A 217 -13.46 3.19 16.35
N ASP A 218 -12.49 2.33 16.62
CA ASP A 218 -11.07 2.66 16.61
C ASP A 218 -10.48 2.30 15.24
N LEU A 219 -10.38 3.30 14.39
CA LEU A 219 -9.85 3.14 13.03
C LEU A 219 -8.40 2.64 13.05
N TRP A 220 -7.62 3.03 14.06
CA TRP A 220 -6.22 2.65 14.21
C TRP A 220 -6.06 1.18 14.56
N GLN A 221 -6.83 0.70 15.53
CA GLN A 221 -6.84 -0.72 15.89
C GLN A 221 -7.31 -1.59 14.73
N THR A 222 -8.27 -1.11 13.95
CA THR A 222 -8.80 -1.83 12.78
C THR A 222 -7.81 -1.83 11.61
N ALA A 223 -7.16 -0.70 11.33
CA ALA A 223 -6.24 -0.56 10.20
C ALA A 223 -4.88 -1.23 10.43
N LYS A 224 -4.36 -1.19 11.65
CA LYS A 224 -3.02 -1.69 11.98
C LYS A 224 -2.77 -3.14 11.56
N PRO A 225 -3.61 -4.13 11.89
CA PRO A 225 -3.38 -5.52 11.49
C PRO A 225 -3.44 -5.71 9.96
N ILE A 226 -4.26 -4.93 9.26
CA ILE A 226 -4.38 -4.97 7.80
C ILE A 226 -3.08 -4.49 7.17
N LEU A 227 -2.55 -3.36 7.65
CA LEU A 227 -1.28 -2.79 7.19
C LEU A 227 -0.10 -3.69 7.52
N GLU A 228 -0.01 -4.23 8.74
CA GLU A 228 1.06 -5.16 9.14
C GLU A 228 1.05 -6.44 8.29
N LYS A 229 -0.14 -7.00 8.02
CA LYS A 229 -0.30 -8.17 7.17
C LYS A 229 0.19 -7.86 5.76
N TRP A 230 -0.24 -6.73 5.18
CA TRP A 230 0.16 -6.33 3.84
C TRP A 230 1.67 -6.10 3.74
N VAL A 231 2.28 -5.41 4.71
CA VAL A 231 3.74 -5.19 4.74
C VAL A 231 4.49 -6.50 4.84
N LYS A 232 4.04 -7.44 5.68
CA LYS A 232 4.65 -8.79 5.77
C LYS A 232 4.54 -9.56 4.44
N GLU A 233 3.41 -9.44 3.74
CA GLU A 233 3.22 -10.05 2.42
C GLU A 233 4.16 -9.44 1.37
N GLN A 234 4.36 -8.12 1.36
CA GLN A 234 5.22 -7.41 0.41
C GLN A 234 6.72 -7.55 0.70
N MET A 235 7.11 -7.45 1.98
CA MET A 235 8.51 -7.56 2.41
C MET A 235 8.95 -9.01 2.64
N GLY A 236 8.03 -9.97 2.63
CA GLY A 236 8.31 -11.39 2.78
C GLY A 236 8.97 -11.99 1.54
N TRP A 237 9.55 -13.19 1.69
CA TRP A 237 10.19 -13.96 0.63
C TRP A 237 9.30 -14.14 -0.63
N ARG A 238 7.99 -14.20 -0.44
CA ARG A 238 7.02 -14.28 -1.55
C ARG A 238 6.97 -13.00 -2.38
N GLY A 239 6.93 -11.83 -1.74
CA GLY A 239 6.97 -10.54 -2.43
C GLY A 239 8.26 -10.34 -3.22
N PHE A 240 9.40 -10.80 -2.68
CA PHE A 240 10.69 -10.81 -3.38
C PHE A 240 10.65 -11.73 -4.63
N LEU A 241 10.10 -12.94 -4.48
CA LEU A 241 9.98 -13.87 -5.62
C LEU A 241 9.00 -13.36 -6.68
N ASP A 242 7.93 -12.70 -6.30
CA ASP A 242 6.94 -12.15 -7.24
C ASP A 242 7.53 -10.94 -7.99
N LYS A 243 8.27 -10.06 -7.33
CA LYS A 243 9.06 -8.99 -7.99
C LYS A 243 10.09 -9.58 -8.94
N LEU A 244 10.83 -10.61 -8.52
CA LEU A 244 11.81 -11.29 -9.35
C LEU A 244 11.17 -11.95 -10.60
N LYS A 245 10.01 -12.57 -10.44
CA LYS A 245 9.25 -13.16 -11.57
C LYS A 245 8.69 -12.10 -12.51
N ALA A 246 8.20 -10.99 -11.98
CA ALA A 246 7.67 -9.89 -12.79
C ALA A 246 8.78 -9.21 -13.61
N GLU A 247 9.98 -9.08 -13.05
CA GLU A 247 11.14 -8.47 -13.71
C GLU A 247 11.96 -9.48 -14.55
N ALA A 248 11.79 -10.76 -14.30
CA ALA A 248 12.50 -11.84 -15.04
C ALA A 248 12.43 -11.71 -16.57
N PRO A 249 11.29 -11.33 -17.20
CA PRO A 249 11.24 -11.12 -18.65
C PRO A 249 12.14 -9.99 -19.13
N GLN A 250 12.32 -8.93 -18.34
CA GLN A 250 13.21 -7.80 -18.68
C GLN A 250 14.68 -8.20 -18.57
N TYR A 251 15.03 -9.02 -17.57
CA TYR A 251 16.39 -9.54 -17.41
C TYR A 251 16.70 -10.67 -18.37
N ALA A 252 15.72 -11.45 -18.82
CA ALA A 252 15.91 -12.50 -19.83
C ALA A 252 16.39 -11.94 -21.17
N HIS A 253 16.01 -10.71 -21.53
CA HIS A 253 16.54 -10.03 -22.73
C HIS A 253 17.97 -9.54 -22.57
N LEU A 254 18.45 -9.31 -21.33
CA LEU A 254 19.81 -8.88 -21.04
C LEU A 254 20.81 -10.04 -20.92
N LEU A 255 20.34 -11.24 -20.58
CA LEU A 255 21.18 -12.43 -20.43
C LEU A 255 22.04 -12.74 -21.68
N PRO A 256 21.52 -12.69 -22.92
CA PRO A 256 22.32 -12.90 -24.12
C PRO A 256 23.34 -11.78 -24.39
N ALA A 257 23.10 -10.58 -23.86
CA ALA A 257 23.97 -9.43 -24.04
C ALA A 257 25.09 -9.34 -22.98
N LEU A 258 24.94 -10.03 -21.84
CA LEU A 258 25.93 -10.03 -20.74
C LEU A 258 27.36 -10.40 -21.17
N PRO A 259 27.61 -11.44 -22.00
CA PRO A 259 28.98 -11.75 -22.45
C PRO A 259 29.58 -10.64 -23.30
N ARG A 260 28.76 -9.96 -24.13
CA ARG A 260 29.20 -8.81 -24.94
C ARG A 260 29.48 -7.58 -24.08
N LEU A 261 28.65 -7.29 -23.10
CA LEU A 261 28.84 -6.16 -22.17
C LEU A 261 30.06 -6.37 -21.27
N LEU A 262 30.26 -7.62 -20.80
CA LEU A 262 31.50 -8.01 -20.08
C LEU A 262 32.74 -7.91 -20.96
N HIS A 263 32.70 -8.34 -22.21
CA HIS A 263 33.80 -8.23 -23.15
C HIS A 263 34.07 -6.77 -23.47
N GLN A 264 33.04 -5.93 -23.68
CA GLN A 264 33.21 -4.48 -23.86
C GLN A 264 33.81 -3.81 -22.62
N ALA A 265 33.32 -4.10 -21.41
CA ALA A 265 33.83 -3.56 -20.18
C ALA A 265 35.29 -3.97 -19.90
N LEU A 266 35.71 -5.14 -20.35
CA LEU A 266 37.05 -5.65 -20.22
C LEU A 266 38.01 -5.14 -21.35
N SER A 267 37.47 -4.86 -22.55
CA SER A 267 38.27 -4.40 -23.69
C SER A 267 38.43 -2.88 -23.75
N THR A 268 37.62 -2.09 -23.04
CA THR A 268 37.74 -0.61 -23.02
C THR A 268 38.84 -0.09 -22.08
N ARG A 269 39.84 -0.90 -21.79
CA ARG A 269 40.98 -0.52 -20.93
C ARG A 269 42.09 0.29 -21.64
N ALA A 270 41.83 0.82 -22.83
CA ALA A 270 42.87 1.41 -23.68
C ALA A 270 42.79 2.94 -23.93
N GLU A 271 41.79 3.66 -23.36
CA GLU A 271 41.79 5.14 -23.45
C GLU A 271 41.51 5.78 -22.08
N PRO A 272 42.23 6.86 -21.71
CA PRO A 272 41.99 7.54 -20.44
C PRO A 272 40.62 8.25 -20.50
N PRO A 273 39.72 7.96 -19.56
CA PRO A 273 38.36 8.52 -19.58
C PRO A 273 38.34 9.97 -19.14
N PRO A 274 37.38 10.78 -19.66
CA PRO A 274 37.07 12.08 -19.09
C PRO A 274 36.61 11.93 -17.64
N ASP A 275 36.93 12.93 -16.84
CA ASP A 275 36.74 12.94 -15.38
C ASP A 275 35.27 12.80 -14.94
N HIS A 276 34.80 11.56 -14.76
CA HIS A 276 33.47 11.21 -14.25
C HIS A 276 33.49 10.78 -12.77
N SER A 277 34.42 11.34 -12.00
CA SER A 277 34.66 10.96 -10.60
C SER A 277 33.45 10.99 -9.64
N PRO A 278 32.44 11.87 -9.78
CA PRO A 278 31.28 11.84 -8.85
C PRO A 278 30.30 10.71 -9.15
N LEU A 279 30.10 10.35 -10.41
CA LEU A 279 29.18 9.26 -10.82
C LEU A 279 29.78 7.89 -10.46
N LEU A 280 31.09 7.71 -10.66
CA LEU A 280 31.80 6.49 -10.28
C LEU A 280 31.80 6.26 -8.76
N LYS A 281 31.93 7.30 -7.96
CA LYS A 281 31.86 7.20 -6.49
C LYS A 281 30.49 6.76 -6.02
N ARG A 282 29.39 7.23 -6.63
CA ARG A 282 28.03 6.77 -6.34
C ARG A 282 27.81 5.29 -6.73
N LEU A 283 28.21 4.90 -7.94
CA LEU A 283 28.10 3.51 -8.39
C LEU A 283 28.92 2.54 -7.52
N ILE A 284 30.14 2.92 -7.14
CA ILE A 284 30.99 2.11 -6.27
C ILE A 284 30.39 1.99 -4.85
N SER A 285 29.76 3.05 -4.33
CA SER A 285 29.11 2.98 -3.03
C SER A 285 27.88 2.08 -3.04
N GLU A 286 27.07 2.12 -4.09
CA GLU A 286 25.91 1.22 -4.25
C GLU A 286 26.36 -0.23 -4.49
N GLN A 287 27.39 -0.43 -5.31
CA GLN A 287 27.93 -1.76 -5.58
C GLN A 287 28.57 -2.39 -4.34
N ARG A 288 29.27 -1.60 -3.49
CA ARG A 288 29.75 -2.07 -2.18
C ARG A 288 28.62 -2.49 -1.26
N ARG A 289 27.54 -1.73 -1.23
CA ARG A 289 26.36 -2.06 -0.40
C ARG A 289 25.67 -3.36 -0.88
N THR A 290 25.55 -3.53 -2.19
CA THR A 290 24.98 -4.74 -2.79
C THR A 290 25.88 -5.96 -2.58
N ASN A 291 27.20 -5.82 -2.74
CA ASN A 291 28.14 -6.91 -2.51
C ASN A 291 28.23 -7.29 -1.03
N LEU A 292 28.06 -6.33 -0.12
CA LEU A 292 28.03 -6.60 1.32
C LEU A 292 26.76 -7.38 1.69
N LEU A 293 25.62 -7.02 1.12
CA LEU A 293 24.35 -7.75 1.30
C LEU A 293 24.42 -9.16 0.71
N LEU A 294 24.97 -9.30 -0.50
CA LEU A 294 25.19 -10.62 -1.12
C LEU A 294 26.18 -11.48 -0.28
N GLY A 295 27.24 -10.88 0.23
CA GLY A 295 28.18 -11.56 1.13
C GLY A 295 27.48 -12.07 2.39
N VAL A 296 26.68 -11.24 3.05
CA VAL A 296 25.90 -11.61 4.23
C VAL A 296 24.92 -12.77 3.92
N ILE A 297 24.24 -12.71 2.78
CA ILE A 297 23.31 -13.77 2.35
C ILE A 297 24.05 -15.10 2.11
N VAL A 298 25.20 -15.05 1.44
CA VAL A 298 26.02 -16.26 1.16
C VAL A 298 26.58 -16.85 2.45
N TYR A 299 27.11 -16.03 3.35
CA TYR A 299 27.62 -16.52 4.62
C TYR A 299 26.53 -17.05 5.55
N PHE A 300 25.38 -16.38 5.64
CA PHE A 300 24.24 -16.87 6.41
C PHE A 300 23.62 -18.13 5.79
N GLY A 301 23.46 -18.17 4.47
CA GLY A 301 22.93 -19.35 3.76
C GLY A 301 23.87 -20.54 3.87
N GLY A 302 25.18 -20.31 3.69
CA GLY A 302 26.19 -21.35 3.86
C GLY A 302 26.30 -21.86 5.29
N GLY A 303 26.22 -20.98 6.27
CA GLY A 303 26.20 -21.34 7.71
C GLY A 303 24.97 -22.16 8.11
N LEU A 304 23.79 -21.79 7.58
CA LEU A 304 22.56 -22.51 7.84
C LEU A 304 22.57 -23.91 7.22
N LEU A 305 23.07 -24.05 5.98
CA LEU A 305 23.23 -25.33 5.30
C LEU A 305 24.23 -26.25 6.04
N ALA A 306 25.36 -25.69 6.44
CA ALA A 306 26.34 -26.42 7.24
C ALA A 306 25.77 -26.87 8.59
N GLY A 307 24.98 -26.01 9.26
CA GLY A 307 24.29 -26.34 10.50
C GLY A 307 23.27 -27.49 10.34
N ILE A 308 22.47 -27.44 9.27
CA ILE A 308 21.50 -28.52 8.97
C ILE A 308 22.22 -29.85 8.70
N LEU A 309 23.33 -29.82 7.92
CA LEU A 309 24.10 -31.02 7.63
C LEU A 309 24.75 -31.59 8.88
N LEU A 310 25.24 -30.76 9.79
CA LEU A 310 25.82 -31.20 11.07
C LEU A 310 24.75 -31.84 11.98
N VAL A 311 23.55 -31.27 12.04
CA VAL A 311 22.43 -31.82 12.79
C VAL A 311 21.97 -33.17 12.19
N GLN A 312 21.88 -33.27 10.88
CA GLN A 312 21.54 -34.54 10.22
C GLN A 312 22.61 -35.60 10.43
N LEU A 313 23.89 -35.25 10.39
CA LEU A 313 24.99 -36.16 10.67
C LEU A 313 24.97 -36.60 12.11
N PHE A 314 24.69 -35.68 13.05
CA PHE A 314 24.57 -36.03 14.50
C PHE A 314 23.41 -36.98 14.75
N VAL A 315 22.24 -36.72 14.17
CA VAL A 315 21.06 -37.62 14.28
C VAL A 315 21.36 -38.99 13.65
N TYR A 316 22.01 -39.03 12.50
CA TYR A 316 22.40 -40.29 11.84
C TYR A 316 23.37 -41.13 12.68
N LEU A 317 24.35 -40.49 13.32
CA LEU A 317 25.32 -41.15 14.18
C LEU A 317 24.72 -41.67 15.52
N HIS A 318 23.63 -41.05 16.00
CA HIS A 318 22.97 -41.44 17.25
C HIS A 318 21.74 -42.33 17.06
N SER A 319 21.23 -42.51 15.85
CA SER A 319 20.09 -43.39 15.53
C SER A 319 20.52 -44.75 14.99
N GLY A 320 21.81 -45.00 14.87
CA GLY A 320 22.39 -46.27 14.37
C GLY A 320 23.09 -47.12 15.44
N GLY A 321 22.71 -46.92 16.74
CA GLY A 321 23.20 -47.73 17.87
C GLY A 321 22.07 -48.49 18.53
#